data_f427c54409f24b21ff51ed64c414d908
#
_entry.id   f427c54409f24b21ff51ed64c414d908
#
_cell.length_a   1.000
_cell.length_b   1.000
_cell.length_c   1.000
_cell.angle_alpha   90.00
_cell.angle_beta   90.00
_cell.angle_gamma   90.00
#
_symmetry.space_group_name_H-M   'P 1'
#
loop_
_entity.id
_entity.type
_entity.pdbx_description
1 polymer ?
#
loop_
_entity_poly.entity_id
_entity_poly.type
_entity_poly.pdbx_seq_one_letter_code
_entity_poly.pdbx_strand_id
1 'polypeptide(L)'
;MDRDILYIEMYKLFKRRRAWIGPVLVFLLIIISFPLTLDINSDNPPQIYLSFIWISTLLVTMLGTELIFSDDFEDGTLEQYAVNDQLIEVVFYKILVHWVLIGIPLAFVAFLFILSLNISIQISSIALLCLIISNLIFINFFSLGNALSLKKGSILGLLITIPFLIPVLIVLGKMTTSALLGLSLVGHLSLLVGVMILVASFIPFVISFILRTHLE
;
A
#
# COMPACT_ATOMS: atom_id res chain seq x y z
N MET A 1 -1.54 25.85 -9.68
CA MET A 1 -2.30 24.78 -10.36
C MET A 1 -2.10 23.43 -9.69
N ASP A 2 -0.86 23.01 -9.39
CA ASP A 2 -0.59 21.68 -8.78
C ASP A 2 -1.15 21.49 -7.36
N ARG A 3 -1.19 22.53 -6.54
CA ARG A 3 -1.76 22.49 -5.18
C ARG A 3 -3.28 22.23 -5.17
N ASP A 4 -3.95 22.64 -6.22
CA ASP A 4 -5.41 22.53 -6.32
C ASP A 4 -5.82 21.08 -6.58
N ILE A 5 -5.08 20.35 -7.42
CA ILE A 5 -5.35 18.92 -7.71
C ILE A 5 -5.13 18.07 -6.46
N LEU A 6 -4.00 18.26 -5.75
CA LEU A 6 -3.73 17.56 -4.50
C LEU A 6 -4.84 17.78 -3.46
N TYR A 7 -5.26 19.04 -3.30
CA TYR A 7 -6.32 19.40 -2.35
C TYR A 7 -7.66 18.73 -2.73
N ILE A 8 -8.01 18.75 -4.01
CA ILE A 8 -9.24 18.13 -4.53
C ILE A 8 -9.22 16.62 -4.28
N GLU A 9 -8.13 15.94 -4.64
CA GLU A 9 -8.00 14.49 -4.44
C GLU A 9 -8.03 14.10 -2.95
N MET A 10 -7.35 14.89 -2.11
CA MET A 10 -7.37 14.69 -0.67
C MET A 10 -8.78 14.89 -0.08
N TYR A 11 -9.48 15.94 -0.52
CA TYR A 11 -10.85 16.22 -0.07
C TYR A 11 -11.83 15.13 -0.55
N LYS A 12 -11.73 14.70 -1.81
CA LYS A 12 -12.56 13.61 -2.37
C LYS A 12 -12.42 12.34 -1.52
N LEU A 13 -11.19 11.87 -1.28
CA LEU A 13 -10.95 10.64 -0.52
C LEU A 13 -11.34 10.81 0.94
N PHE A 14 -11.04 11.93 1.56
CA PHE A 14 -11.39 12.20 2.96
C PHE A 14 -12.92 12.22 3.17
N LYS A 15 -13.67 12.78 2.24
CA LYS A 15 -15.14 12.80 2.29
C LYS A 15 -15.74 11.39 2.12
N ARG A 16 -15.10 10.51 1.37
CA ARG A 16 -15.47 9.10 1.20
C ARG A 16 -14.94 8.26 2.36
N ARG A 17 -15.44 8.48 3.57
CA ARG A 17 -14.96 7.84 4.81
C ARG A 17 -14.83 6.32 4.68
N ARG A 18 -15.74 5.65 3.97
CA ARG A 18 -15.70 4.20 3.76
C ARG A 18 -14.47 3.73 2.98
N ALA A 19 -13.97 4.54 2.04
CA ALA A 19 -12.87 4.17 1.17
C ALA A 19 -11.52 4.09 1.91
N TRP A 20 -11.30 4.89 2.95
CA TRP A 20 -10.05 4.86 3.72
C TRP A 20 -10.20 4.30 5.13
N ILE A 21 -11.34 4.51 5.80
CA ILE A 21 -11.60 3.92 7.13
C ILE A 21 -11.87 2.41 6.99
N GLY A 22 -12.58 1.98 5.93
CA GLY A 22 -12.90 0.58 5.69
C GLY A 22 -11.67 -0.34 5.73
N PRO A 23 -10.66 -0.10 4.89
CA PRO A 23 -9.41 -0.86 4.91
C PRO A 23 -8.73 -0.87 6.28
N VAL A 24 -8.67 0.28 6.98
CA VAL A 24 -8.07 0.36 8.32
C VAL A 24 -8.84 -0.49 9.34
N LEU A 25 -10.17 -0.49 9.30
CA LEU A 25 -11.00 -1.33 10.17
C LEU A 25 -10.82 -2.82 9.86
N VAL A 26 -10.77 -3.20 8.57
CA VAL A 26 -10.50 -4.59 8.17
C VAL A 26 -9.12 -5.03 8.68
N PHE A 27 -8.11 -4.18 8.57
CA PHE A 27 -6.78 -4.46 9.10
C PHE A 27 -6.78 -4.66 10.61
N LEU A 28 -7.47 -3.80 11.35
CA LEU A 28 -7.64 -3.94 12.80
C LEU A 28 -8.30 -5.27 13.16
N LEU A 29 -9.38 -5.65 12.45
CA LEU A 29 -10.07 -6.93 12.68
C LEU A 29 -9.12 -8.11 12.43
N ILE A 30 -8.37 -8.09 11.34
CA ILE A 30 -7.41 -9.14 11.00
C ILE A 30 -6.32 -9.25 12.10
N ILE A 31 -5.70 -8.13 12.49
CA ILE A 31 -4.63 -8.11 13.50
C ILE A 31 -5.12 -8.57 14.87
N ILE A 32 -6.32 -8.17 15.29
CA ILE A 32 -6.87 -8.59 16.58
C ILE A 32 -7.29 -10.06 16.55
N SER A 33 -7.85 -10.55 15.44
CA SER A 33 -8.30 -11.93 15.31
C SER A 33 -7.15 -12.93 15.31
N PHE A 34 -6.00 -12.57 14.74
CA PHE A 34 -4.87 -13.48 14.58
C PHE A 34 -4.33 -14.05 15.90
N PRO A 35 -4.04 -13.23 16.93
CA PRO A 35 -3.61 -13.76 18.24
C PRO A 35 -4.68 -14.60 18.94
N LEU A 36 -5.97 -14.34 18.65
CA LEU A 36 -7.08 -15.10 19.26
C LEU A 36 -7.23 -16.49 18.64
N THR A 37 -6.79 -16.68 17.40
CA THR A 37 -6.84 -17.99 16.69
C THR A 37 -5.61 -18.83 16.90
N LEU A 38 -4.48 -18.22 17.25
CA LEU A 38 -3.28 -18.94 17.68
C LEU A 38 -3.33 -19.10 19.19
N ASP A 39 -3.22 -20.35 19.68
CA ASP A 39 -2.93 -20.56 21.09
C ASP A 39 -1.64 -19.80 21.41
N ILE A 40 -1.78 -18.69 22.13
CA ILE A 40 -0.66 -17.87 22.58
C ILE A 40 0.05 -18.60 23.73
N ASN A 41 0.53 -19.77 23.44
CA ASN A 41 1.59 -20.36 24.23
C ASN A 41 2.87 -19.60 23.89
N SER A 42 3.63 -19.25 24.89
CA SER A 42 4.86 -18.44 24.87
C SER A 42 5.94 -18.83 23.84
N ASP A 43 5.70 -19.83 23.02
CA ASP A 43 6.65 -20.43 22.07
C ASP A 43 6.51 -19.95 20.62
N ASN A 44 5.51 -19.11 20.30
CA ASN A 44 5.37 -18.59 18.94
C ASN A 44 6.42 -17.51 18.69
N PRO A 45 7.35 -17.72 17.75
CA PRO A 45 8.41 -16.76 17.49
C PRO A 45 7.82 -15.44 16.94
N PRO A 46 8.34 -14.27 17.35
CA PRO A 46 7.91 -12.94 16.88
C PRO A 46 7.87 -12.83 15.35
N GLN A 47 8.65 -13.64 14.65
CA GLN A 47 8.69 -13.72 13.21
C GLN A 47 7.34 -14.08 12.58
N ILE A 48 6.54 -14.94 13.20
CA ILE A 48 5.21 -15.32 12.70
C ILE A 48 4.28 -14.11 12.69
N TYR A 49 4.25 -13.34 13.79
CA TYR A 49 3.43 -12.14 13.90
C TYR A 49 3.83 -11.07 12.87
N LEU A 50 5.13 -10.83 12.72
CA LEU A 50 5.64 -9.86 11.76
C LEU A 50 5.34 -10.28 10.32
N SER A 51 5.53 -11.55 9.98
CA SER A 51 5.20 -12.07 8.64
C SER A 51 3.72 -11.95 8.33
N PHE A 52 2.86 -12.20 9.32
CA PHE A 52 1.43 -12.03 9.18
C PHE A 52 1.03 -10.57 8.93
N ILE A 53 1.68 -9.62 9.63
CA ILE A 53 1.46 -8.19 9.41
C ILE A 53 1.79 -7.80 7.96
N TRP A 54 2.91 -8.28 7.39
CA TRP A 54 3.28 -7.98 6.00
C TRP A 54 2.21 -8.44 5.01
N ILE A 55 1.74 -9.68 5.15
CA ILE A 55 0.70 -10.26 4.28
C ILE A 55 -0.63 -9.51 4.48
N SER A 56 -1.03 -9.25 5.71
CA SER A 56 -2.28 -8.53 6.02
C SER A 56 -2.27 -7.12 5.45
N THR A 57 -1.14 -6.42 5.58
CA THR A 57 -0.96 -5.08 5.03
C THR A 57 -1.08 -5.08 3.51
N LEU A 58 -0.47 -6.05 2.83
CA LEU A 58 -0.60 -6.20 1.38
C LEU A 58 -2.06 -6.38 0.97
N LEU A 59 -2.79 -7.33 1.60
CA LEU A 59 -4.19 -7.62 1.26
C LEU A 59 -5.10 -6.42 1.53
N VAL A 60 -4.89 -5.72 2.63
CA VAL A 60 -5.72 -4.56 2.98
C VAL A 60 -5.40 -3.36 2.10
N THR A 61 -4.14 -3.17 1.71
CA THR A 61 -3.76 -2.14 0.74
C THR A 61 -4.41 -2.40 -0.63
N MET A 62 -4.50 -3.67 -1.04
CA MET A 62 -5.25 -4.08 -2.23
C MET A 62 -6.71 -3.62 -2.17
N LEU A 63 -7.40 -3.87 -1.06
CA LEU A 63 -8.78 -3.41 -0.86
C LEU A 63 -8.90 -1.87 -0.89
N GLY A 64 -7.94 -1.17 -0.29
CA GLY A 64 -7.95 0.29 -0.22
C GLY A 64 -7.71 0.99 -1.55
N THR A 65 -7.18 0.28 -2.55
CA THR A 65 -6.88 0.82 -3.87
C THR A 65 -7.82 0.32 -4.97
N GLU A 66 -8.79 -0.53 -4.62
CA GLU A 66 -9.68 -1.20 -5.58
C GLU A 66 -10.43 -0.23 -6.50
N LEU A 67 -10.83 0.92 -6.01
CA LEU A 67 -11.63 1.92 -6.74
C LEU A 67 -10.87 3.21 -7.04
N ILE A 68 -9.52 3.19 -7.01
CA ILE A 68 -8.71 4.42 -7.10
C ILE A 68 -8.95 5.23 -8.38
N PHE A 69 -9.24 4.58 -9.51
CA PHE A 69 -9.55 5.22 -10.80
C PHE A 69 -10.97 4.96 -11.28
N SER A 70 -11.64 3.92 -10.78
CA SER A 70 -12.92 3.46 -11.30
C SER A 70 -14.01 4.52 -11.21
N ASP A 71 -14.09 5.22 -10.08
CA ASP A 71 -15.11 6.25 -9.87
C ASP A 71 -14.91 7.46 -10.79
N ASP A 72 -13.68 7.94 -10.97
CA ASP A 72 -13.37 9.07 -11.85
C ASP A 72 -13.44 8.68 -13.34
N PHE A 73 -13.39 7.38 -13.65
CA PHE A 73 -13.66 6.87 -14.98
C PHE A 73 -15.17 6.86 -15.27
N GLU A 74 -15.98 6.42 -14.32
CA GLU A 74 -17.45 6.34 -14.48
C GLU A 74 -18.10 7.74 -14.56
N ASP A 75 -17.56 8.73 -13.84
CA ASP A 75 -18.10 10.11 -13.84
C ASP A 75 -17.51 11.02 -14.93
N GLY A 76 -16.57 10.50 -15.77
CA GLY A 76 -15.92 11.23 -16.86
C GLY A 76 -14.84 12.22 -16.41
N THR A 77 -14.48 12.25 -15.13
CA THR A 77 -13.43 13.16 -14.60
C THR A 77 -12.06 12.83 -15.20
N LEU A 78 -11.76 11.54 -15.44
CA LEU A 78 -10.49 11.14 -16.07
C LEU A 78 -10.36 11.67 -17.51
N GLU A 79 -11.45 11.73 -18.26
CA GLU A 79 -11.45 12.29 -19.62
C GLU A 79 -11.09 13.79 -19.58
N GLN A 80 -11.64 14.54 -18.62
CA GLN A 80 -11.32 15.96 -18.46
C GLN A 80 -9.83 16.18 -18.15
N TYR A 81 -9.22 15.33 -17.30
CA TYR A 81 -7.79 15.38 -17.01
C TYR A 81 -6.94 14.99 -18.22
N ALA A 82 -7.41 14.03 -19.03
CA ALA A 82 -6.72 13.61 -20.25
C ALA A 82 -6.67 14.75 -21.30
N VAL A 83 -7.80 15.43 -21.51
CA VAL A 83 -7.89 16.59 -22.43
C VAL A 83 -6.99 17.74 -22.00
N ASN A 84 -6.80 17.93 -20.70
CA ASN A 84 -5.95 19.00 -20.14
C ASN A 84 -4.47 18.58 -19.94
N ASP A 85 -4.05 17.40 -20.42
CA ASP A 85 -2.71 16.83 -20.22
C ASP A 85 -2.26 16.71 -18.74
N GLN A 86 -3.22 16.59 -17.80
CA GLN A 86 -2.98 16.54 -16.35
C GLN A 86 -3.02 15.10 -15.77
N LEU A 87 -3.16 14.08 -16.60
CA LEU A 87 -3.30 12.69 -16.16
C LEU A 87 -2.15 12.19 -15.28
N ILE A 88 -0.91 12.53 -15.63
CA ILE A 88 0.27 12.09 -14.87
C ILE A 88 0.25 12.69 -13.45
N GLU A 89 -0.05 13.96 -13.35
CA GLU A 89 -0.13 14.69 -12.07
C GLU A 89 -1.23 14.10 -11.18
N VAL A 90 -2.40 13.88 -11.75
CA VAL A 90 -3.55 13.29 -11.05
C VAL A 90 -3.23 11.89 -10.54
N VAL A 91 -2.63 11.04 -11.36
CA VAL A 91 -2.21 9.69 -10.97
C VAL A 91 -1.24 9.75 -9.80
N PHE A 92 -0.22 10.62 -9.87
CA PHE A 92 0.76 10.79 -8.82
C PHE A 92 0.10 11.25 -7.50
N TYR A 93 -0.75 12.27 -7.55
CA TYR A 93 -1.45 12.76 -6.36
C TYR A 93 -2.44 11.75 -5.79
N LYS A 94 -3.16 10.98 -6.61
CA LYS A 94 -4.03 9.90 -6.14
C LYS A 94 -3.26 8.85 -5.35
N ILE A 95 -2.13 8.38 -5.88
CA ILE A 95 -1.25 7.42 -5.21
C ILE A 95 -0.75 8.00 -3.88
N LEU A 96 -0.29 9.25 -3.88
CA LEU A 96 0.22 9.92 -2.69
C LEU A 96 -0.86 10.11 -1.62
N VAL A 97 -2.06 10.51 -2.01
CA VAL A 97 -3.20 10.69 -1.09
C VAL A 97 -3.64 9.36 -0.49
N HIS A 98 -3.68 8.27 -1.27
CA HIS A 98 -3.98 6.92 -0.76
C HIS A 98 -2.88 6.44 0.20
N TRP A 99 -1.62 6.72 -0.10
CA TRP A 99 -0.53 6.39 0.81
C TRP A 99 -0.62 7.14 2.15
N VAL A 100 -0.96 8.42 2.12
CA VAL A 100 -1.11 9.23 3.35
C VAL A 100 -2.34 8.79 4.16
N LEU A 101 -3.49 8.54 3.52
CA LEU A 101 -4.76 8.25 4.22
C LEU A 101 -4.98 6.76 4.53
N ILE A 102 -4.31 5.87 3.83
CA ILE A 102 -4.43 4.41 4.05
C ILE A 102 -3.09 3.83 4.51
N GLY A 103 -2.02 4.02 3.73
CA GLY A 103 -0.72 3.40 3.98
C GLY A 103 -0.09 3.79 5.32
N ILE A 104 -0.08 5.08 5.66
CA ILE A 104 0.49 5.57 6.93
C ILE A 104 -0.34 5.11 8.13
N PRO A 105 -1.70 5.22 8.16
CA PRO A 105 -2.50 4.67 9.24
C PRO A 105 -2.33 3.17 9.45
N LEU A 106 -2.25 2.37 8.37
CA LEU A 106 -1.98 0.93 8.47
C LEU A 106 -0.63 0.66 9.13
N ALA A 107 0.41 1.38 8.72
CA ALA A 107 1.74 1.24 9.31
C ALA A 107 1.75 1.61 10.79
N PHE A 108 1.02 2.66 11.18
CA PHE A 108 0.91 3.09 12.57
C PHE A 108 0.14 2.09 13.44
N VAL A 109 -0.98 1.55 12.95
CA VAL A 109 -1.74 0.51 13.64
C VAL A 109 -0.89 -0.75 13.84
N ALA A 110 -0.16 -1.17 12.80
CA ALA A 110 0.75 -2.30 12.90
C ALA A 110 1.88 -2.06 13.92
N PHE A 111 2.43 -0.85 13.96
CA PHE A 111 3.45 -0.46 14.94
C PHE A 111 2.95 -0.59 16.38
N LEU A 112 1.74 -0.07 16.66
CA LEU A 112 1.13 -0.20 17.99
C LEU A 112 0.89 -1.67 18.37
N PHE A 113 0.48 -2.48 17.40
CA PHE A 113 0.28 -3.91 17.63
C PHE A 113 1.62 -4.62 17.90
N ILE A 114 2.68 -4.35 17.16
CA ILE A 114 4.02 -4.91 17.38
C ILE A 114 4.53 -4.56 18.79
N LEU A 115 4.31 -3.33 19.24
CA LEU A 115 4.65 -2.91 20.61
C LEU A 115 3.88 -3.71 21.65
N SER A 116 2.62 -4.07 21.41
CA SER A 116 1.81 -4.86 22.34
C SER A 116 2.32 -6.29 22.53
N LEU A 117 3.12 -6.80 21.59
CA LEU A 117 3.75 -8.13 21.65
C LEU A 117 5.06 -8.14 22.48
N ASN A 118 5.38 -7.07 23.21
CA ASN A 118 6.63 -6.91 23.96
C ASN A 118 7.90 -7.03 23.10
N ILE A 119 7.81 -6.75 21.80
CA ILE A 119 8.96 -6.66 20.90
C ILE A 119 9.69 -5.33 21.16
N SER A 120 11.03 -5.36 21.09
CA SER A 120 11.83 -4.17 21.38
C SER A 120 11.42 -2.97 20.50
N ILE A 121 11.49 -1.78 21.08
CA ILE A 121 11.14 -0.53 20.37
C ILE A 121 11.98 -0.33 19.10
N GLN A 122 13.21 -0.82 19.07
CA GLN A 122 14.09 -0.74 17.92
C GLN A 122 13.54 -1.55 16.75
N ILE A 123 13.15 -2.81 16.99
CA ILE A 123 12.57 -3.69 15.95
C ILE A 123 11.23 -3.12 15.49
N SER A 124 10.40 -2.64 16.42
CA SER A 124 9.10 -2.03 16.11
C SER A 124 9.25 -0.78 15.23
N SER A 125 10.23 0.07 15.49
CA SER A 125 10.51 1.28 14.70
C SER A 125 11.02 0.94 13.30
N ILE A 126 11.87 -0.08 13.18
CA ILE A 126 12.32 -0.60 11.88
C ILE A 126 11.13 -1.16 11.10
N ALA A 127 10.26 -1.93 11.74
CA ALA A 127 9.05 -2.46 11.11
C ALA A 127 8.12 -1.34 10.63
N LEU A 128 7.94 -0.28 11.42
CA LEU A 128 7.18 0.91 11.02
C LEU A 128 7.74 1.54 9.74
N LEU A 129 9.06 1.78 9.70
CA LEU A 129 9.73 2.35 8.53
C LEU A 129 9.52 1.46 7.29
N CYS A 130 9.71 0.14 7.45
CA CYS A 130 9.52 -0.81 6.36
C CYS A 130 8.07 -0.83 5.86
N LEU A 131 7.08 -0.73 6.76
CA LEU A 131 5.67 -0.65 6.40
C LEU A 131 5.34 0.63 5.62
N ILE A 132 5.87 1.78 6.05
CA ILE A 132 5.67 3.04 5.35
C ILE A 132 6.20 2.96 3.91
N ILE A 133 7.41 2.40 3.73
CA ILE A 133 8.05 2.24 2.42
C ILE A 133 7.30 1.21 1.56
N SER A 134 7.02 0.03 2.11
CA SER A 134 6.36 -1.05 1.37
C SER A 134 4.94 -0.71 0.98
N ASN A 135 4.18 0.02 1.81
CA ASN A 135 2.83 0.49 1.47
C ASN A 135 2.83 1.41 0.25
N LEU A 136 3.84 2.27 0.08
CA LEU A 136 3.95 3.07 -1.12
C LEU A 136 4.18 2.21 -2.36
N ILE A 137 5.02 1.16 -2.25
CA ILE A 137 5.23 0.20 -3.34
C ILE A 137 3.93 -0.55 -3.66
N PHE A 138 3.22 -1.06 -2.65
CA PHE A 138 1.97 -1.80 -2.82
C PHE A 138 0.89 -0.96 -3.49
N ILE A 139 0.69 0.29 -3.04
CA ILE A 139 -0.29 1.21 -3.62
C ILE A 139 0.04 1.47 -5.09
N ASN A 140 1.31 1.70 -5.46
CA ASN A 140 1.69 1.89 -6.86
C ASN A 140 1.32 0.68 -7.73
N PHE A 141 1.68 -0.55 -7.31
CA PHE A 141 1.37 -1.74 -8.09
C PHE A 141 -0.14 -2.03 -8.15
N PHE A 142 -0.86 -1.87 -7.05
CA PHE A 142 -2.32 -2.07 -7.07
C PHE A 142 -3.04 -0.98 -7.87
N SER A 143 -2.55 0.25 -7.85
CA SER A 143 -3.03 1.30 -8.76
C SER A 143 -2.81 0.95 -10.23
N LEU A 144 -1.65 0.35 -10.56
CA LEU A 144 -1.39 -0.18 -11.90
C LEU A 144 -2.38 -1.29 -12.25
N GLY A 145 -2.63 -2.23 -11.34
CA GLY A 145 -3.63 -3.28 -11.52
C GLY A 145 -5.03 -2.74 -11.75
N ASN A 146 -5.46 -1.73 -10.98
CA ASN A 146 -6.75 -1.08 -11.18
C ASN A 146 -6.84 -0.41 -12.57
N ALA A 147 -5.81 0.31 -12.99
CA ALA A 147 -5.78 0.92 -14.32
C ALA A 147 -5.88 -0.11 -15.45
N LEU A 148 -5.18 -1.26 -15.34
CA LEU A 148 -5.22 -2.34 -16.34
C LEU A 148 -6.60 -2.99 -16.46
N SER A 149 -7.39 -3.01 -15.40
CA SER A 149 -8.67 -3.72 -15.33
C SER A 149 -9.89 -2.81 -15.32
N LEU A 150 -9.72 -1.53 -15.59
CA LEU A 150 -10.75 -0.49 -15.45
C LEU A 150 -12.09 -0.83 -16.14
N LYS A 151 -12.05 -1.44 -17.33
CA LYS A 151 -13.23 -1.88 -18.10
C LYS A 151 -13.67 -3.33 -17.84
N LYS A 152 -12.86 -4.13 -17.10
CA LYS A 152 -13.08 -5.58 -16.95
C LYS A 152 -13.39 -6.04 -15.52
N GLY A 153 -13.46 -5.10 -14.58
CA GLY A 153 -13.61 -5.38 -13.16
C GLY A 153 -12.27 -5.34 -12.41
N SER A 154 -12.20 -4.52 -11.36
CA SER A 154 -10.98 -4.13 -10.64
C SER A 154 -10.17 -5.31 -10.07
N ILE A 155 -10.82 -6.37 -9.62
CA ILE A 155 -10.19 -7.50 -8.94
C ILE A 155 -9.17 -8.23 -9.84
N LEU A 156 -9.47 -8.39 -11.14
CA LEU A 156 -8.59 -9.13 -12.05
C LEU A 156 -7.22 -8.45 -12.20
N GLY A 157 -7.22 -7.14 -12.37
CA GLY A 157 -5.97 -6.38 -12.48
C GLY A 157 -5.17 -6.38 -11.20
N LEU A 158 -5.83 -6.30 -10.05
CA LEU A 158 -5.18 -6.40 -8.74
C LEU A 158 -4.49 -7.75 -8.56
N LEU A 159 -5.13 -8.85 -8.96
CA LEU A 159 -4.54 -10.19 -8.89
C LEU A 159 -3.31 -10.34 -9.81
N ILE A 160 -3.30 -9.72 -10.97
CA ILE A 160 -2.16 -9.75 -11.90
C ILE A 160 -0.93 -9.07 -11.28
N THR A 161 -1.11 -8.09 -10.40
CA THR A 161 0.01 -7.35 -9.79
C THR A 161 0.62 -8.05 -8.58
N ILE A 162 -0.07 -9.00 -7.93
CA ILE A 162 0.43 -9.73 -6.75
C ILE A 162 1.80 -10.40 -6.99
N PRO A 163 2.05 -11.11 -8.12
CA PRO A 163 3.35 -11.74 -8.36
C PRO A 163 4.53 -10.76 -8.31
N PHE A 164 4.33 -9.51 -8.74
CA PHE A 164 5.37 -8.48 -8.70
C PHE A 164 5.66 -7.99 -7.27
N LEU A 165 4.76 -8.24 -6.32
CA LEU A 165 4.91 -7.88 -4.91
C LEU A 165 5.57 -8.98 -4.08
N ILE A 166 5.63 -10.22 -4.58
CA ILE A 166 6.29 -11.35 -3.89
C ILE A 166 7.76 -11.03 -3.53
N PRO A 167 8.60 -10.47 -4.45
CA PRO A 167 9.97 -10.10 -4.09
C PRO A 167 10.05 -9.11 -2.93
N VAL A 168 9.12 -8.15 -2.87
CA VAL A 168 9.06 -7.18 -1.77
C VAL A 168 8.75 -7.88 -0.44
N LEU A 169 7.78 -8.81 -0.43
CA LEU A 169 7.45 -9.62 0.75
C LEU A 169 8.64 -10.48 1.20
N ILE A 170 9.41 -11.05 0.26
CA ILE A 170 10.62 -11.82 0.59
C ILE A 170 11.65 -10.93 1.28
N VAL A 171 11.86 -9.71 0.78
CA VAL A 171 12.79 -8.74 1.40
C VAL A 171 12.32 -8.39 2.81
N LEU A 172 11.04 -8.10 3.00
CA LEU A 172 10.45 -7.82 4.32
C LEU A 172 10.62 -9.01 5.29
N GLY A 173 10.38 -10.23 4.84
CA GLY A 173 10.60 -11.43 5.64
C GLY A 173 12.07 -11.61 6.05
N LYS A 174 13.02 -11.39 5.14
CA LYS A 174 14.46 -11.43 5.43
C LYS A 174 14.88 -10.30 6.37
N MET A 175 14.34 -9.10 6.22
CA MET A 175 14.58 -7.99 7.15
C MET A 175 14.10 -8.34 8.55
N THR A 176 12.92 -8.93 8.68
CA THR A 176 12.39 -9.40 9.96
C THR A 176 13.36 -10.37 10.64
N THR A 177 13.81 -11.39 9.90
CA THR A 177 14.76 -12.38 10.43
C THR A 177 16.08 -11.71 10.85
N SER A 178 16.62 -10.83 10.01
CA SER A 178 17.86 -10.11 10.31
C SER A 178 17.74 -9.21 11.54
N ALA A 179 16.60 -8.50 11.68
CA ALA A 179 16.31 -7.64 12.83
C ALA A 179 16.26 -8.45 14.14
N LEU A 180 15.59 -9.61 14.13
CA LEU A 180 15.46 -10.49 15.29
C LEU A 180 16.81 -11.11 15.69
N LEU A 181 17.68 -11.38 14.73
CA LEU A 181 19.03 -11.93 14.96
C LEU A 181 20.11 -10.86 15.24
N GLY A 182 19.75 -9.57 15.25
CA GLY A 182 20.71 -8.49 15.45
C GLY A 182 21.70 -8.29 14.30
N LEU A 183 21.36 -8.78 13.09
CA LEU A 183 22.20 -8.66 11.90
C LEU A 183 22.01 -7.31 11.22
N SER A 184 22.97 -6.93 10.35
CA SER A 184 22.90 -5.68 9.59
C SER A 184 21.70 -5.63 8.65
N LEU A 185 20.92 -4.56 8.72
CA LEU A 185 19.72 -4.32 7.91
C LEU A 185 20.00 -3.42 6.69
N VAL A 186 21.19 -2.83 6.61
CA VAL A 186 21.52 -1.79 5.61
C VAL A 186 21.28 -2.28 4.19
N GLY A 187 21.70 -3.50 3.85
CA GLY A 187 21.52 -4.05 2.51
C GLY A 187 20.04 -4.26 2.11
N HIS A 188 19.23 -4.76 3.04
CA HIS A 188 17.80 -4.96 2.79
C HIS A 188 17.04 -3.64 2.71
N LEU A 189 17.37 -2.68 3.60
CA LEU A 189 16.77 -1.34 3.62
C LEU A 189 17.11 -0.58 2.34
N SER A 190 18.38 -0.58 1.92
CA SER A 190 18.80 0.09 0.67
C SER A 190 18.10 -0.49 -0.55
N LEU A 191 17.93 -1.81 -0.59
CA LEU A 191 17.18 -2.47 -1.66
C LEU A 191 15.71 -2.07 -1.66
N LEU A 192 15.06 -2.05 -0.49
CA LEU A 192 13.65 -1.66 -0.36
C LEU A 192 13.43 -0.19 -0.78
N VAL A 193 14.33 0.71 -0.35
CA VAL A 193 14.30 2.13 -0.74
C VAL A 193 14.56 2.29 -2.23
N GLY A 194 15.53 1.56 -2.80
CA GLY A 194 15.82 1.57 -4.23
C GLY A 194 14.62 1.14 -5.07
N VAL A 195 13.94 0.05 -4.67
CA VAL A 195 12.70 -0.41 -5.31
C VAL A 195 11.59 0.64 -5.18
N MET A 196 11.43 1.24 -4.01
CA MET A 196 10.43 2.29 -3.79
C MET A 196 10.65 3.48 -4.72
N ILE A 197 11.88 3.99 -4.85
CA ILE A 197 12.21 5.12 -5.72
C ILE A 197 11.91 4.77 -7.18
N LEU A 198 12.35 3.59 -7.63
CA LEU A 198 12.12 3.13 -9.00
C LEU A 198 10.62 3.00 -9.30
N VAL A 199 9.87 2.36 -8.42
CA VAL A 199 8.43 2.14 -8.56
C VAL A 199 7.67 3.47 -8.55
N ALA A 200 7.93 4.33 -7.56
CA ALA A 200 7.25 5.63 -7.42
C ALA A 200 7.58 6.59 -8.57
N SER A 201 8.76 6.47 -9.19
CA SER A 201 9.14 7.29 -10.34
C SER A 201 8.56 6.77 -11.65
N PHE A 202 8.49 5.46 -11.85
CA PHE A 202 8.16 4.87 -13.15
C PHE A 202 6.68 4.48 -13.30
N ILE A 203 6.09 3.87 -12.27
CA ILE A 203 4.73 3.31 -12.34
C ILE A 203 3.66 4.37 -12.65
N PRO A 204 3.68 5.60 -12.09
CA PRO A 204 2.68 6.61 -12.43
C PRO A 204 2.64 6.98 -13.91
N PHE A 205 3.80 6.98 -14.61
CA PHE A 205 3.84 7.21 -16.05
C PHE A 205 3.17 6.07 -16.82
N VAL A 206 3.44 4.83 -16.42
CA VAL A 206 2.82 3.64 -17.04
C VAL A 206 1.30 3.67 -16.84
N ILE A 207 0.84 4.00 -15.63
CA ILE A 207 -0.59 4.13 -15.32
C ILE A 207 -1.23 5.21 -16.19
N SER A 208 -0.63 6.39 -16.28
CA SER A 208 -1.15 7.49 -17.09
C SER A 208 -1.27 7.09 -18.58
N PHE A 209 -0.28 6.38 -19.10
CA PHE A 209 -0.32 5.86 -20.47
C PHE A 209 -1.47 4.86 -20.67
N ILE A 210 -1.66 3.92 -19.74
CA ILE A 210 -2.76 2.93 -19.78
C ILE A 210 -4.12 3.62 -19.70
N LEU A 211 -4.29 4.58 -18.78
CA LEU A 211 -5.53 5.32 -18.65
C LEU A 211 -5.87 6.07 -19.95
N ARG A 212 -4.88 6.71 -20.57
CA ARG A 212 -5.08 7.41 -21.85
C ARG A 212 -5.58 6.45 -22.94
N THR A 213 -5.04 5.25 -23.06
CA THR A 213 -5.51 4.24 -24.04
C THR A 213 -6.91 3.71 -23.75
N HIS A 214 -7.40 3.83 -22.53
CA HIS A 214 -8.79 3.48 -22.19
C HIS A 214 -9.79 4.60 -22.53
N LEU A 215 -9.34 5.84 -22.63
CA LEU A 215 -10.15 7.02 -22.90
C LEU A 215 -10.25 7.34 -24.39
N GLU A 216 -9.33 6.82 -25.23
CA GLU A 216 -9.39 6.86 -26.68
C GLU A 216 -10.30 5.75 -27.24
#